data_a2e16f3beca3ce441c8f33d8528038ec
#
_entry.id   a2e16f3beca3ce441c8f33d8528038ec
#
_cell.length_a   1.000
_cell.length_b   1.000
_cell.length_c   1.000
_cell.angle_alpha   90.00
_cell.angle_beta   90.00
_cell.angle_gamma   90.00
#
_symmetry.space_group_name_H-M   'P 1'
#
loop_
_entity.id
_entity.type
_entity.pdbx_description
1 polymer ?
#
loop_
_entity_poly.entity_id
_entity_poly.type
_entity_poly.pdbx_seq_one_letter_code
_entity_poly.pdbx_strand_id
1 'polypeptide(L)'
;MSQQTETTDLKKKVLATGIRVGTDMKTKSMRPFITSASPEGLYMIDIDITLAKIKSAAKWASGFDMKKVIVCSGKEYATTPIEKFVELTGASQMLRRFMPGTLTNPSLPYFIEPQLIIISDPEVDGQAIIEATNAGIPVIGISNTNNVTSNLDLIIPANNRGRKALATIYWLLAREILIQKGELKEDQDMKNEIDDFETKIEEELSLIHISEPTIRHLIAY
;
A
#
# COMPACT_ATOMS: atom_id res chain seq x y z
N MET A 1 7.30 -18.91 -26.62
CA MET A 1 8.59 -18.33 -26.16
C MET A 1 8.47 -16.88 -25.68
N SER A 2 7.54 -16.07 -26.17
CA SER A 2 7.36 -14.64 -25.79
C SER A 2 6.89 -14.43 -24.34
N GLN A 3 5.95 -15.21 -23.84
CA GLN A 3 5.38 -15.04 -22.48
C GLN A 3 6.38 -15.27 -21.34
N GLN A 4 7.39 -16.11 -21.52
CA GLN A 4 8.41 -16.38 -20.50
C GLN A 4 9.45 -15.25 -20.39
N THR A 5 9.72 -14.55 -21.47
CA THR A 5 10.65 -13.38 -21.49
C THR A 5 10.02 -12.16 -20.86
N GLU A 6 8.76 -11.84 -21.14
CA GLU A 6 8.04 -10.69 -20.59
C GLU A 6 7.81 -10.80 -19.07
N THR A 7 7.42 -12.00 -18.59
CA THR A 7 7.30 -12.24 -17.13
C THR A 7 8.64 -12.11 -16.41
N THR A 8 9.75 -12.42 -17.07
CA THR A 8 11.10 -12.30 -16.50
C THR A 8 11.54 -10.84 -16.39
N ASP A 9 11.21 -10.00 -17.37
CA ASP A 9 11.58 -8.59 -17.38
C ASP A 9 10.70 -7.78 -16.40
N LEU A 10 9.42 -8.12 -16.27
CA LEU A 10 8.53 -7.54 -15.26
C LEU A 10 9.00 -7.90 -13.85
N LYS A 11 9.39 -9.15 -13.61
CA LYS A 11 9.98 -9.57 -12.33
C LYS A 11 11.27 -8.81 -12.01
N LYS A 12 12.14 -8.55 -12.98
CA LYS A 12 13.37 -7.77 -12.78
C LYS A 12 13.05 -6.32 -12.40
N LYS A 13 12.12 -5.66 -13.10
CA LYS A 13 11.64 -4.31 -12.77
C LYS A 13 11.10 -4.25 -11.35
N VAL A 14 10.22 -5.20 -10.98
CA VAL A 14 9.62 -5.29 -9.64
C VAL A 14 10.68 -5.55 -8.55
N LEU A 15 11.68 -6.39 -8.82
CA LEU A 15 12.77 -6.64 -7.87
C LEU A 15 13.62 -5.39 -7.58
N ALA A 16 13.81 -4.52 -8.59
CA ALA A 16 14.57 -3.28 -8.45
C ALA A 16 13.90 -2.26 -7.52
N THR A 17 12.58 -2.35 -7.30
CA THR A 17 11.83 -1.40 -6.44
C THR A 17 11.92 -1.71 -4.94
N GLY A 18 12.58 -2.80 -4.56
CA GLY A 18 12.73 -3.19 -3.15
C GLY A 18 11.46 -3.74 -2.50
N ILE A 19 10.49 -4.22 -3.27
CA ILE A 19 9.21 -4.78 -2.80
C ILE A 19 9.40 -5.97 -1.85
N ARG A 20 10.49 -6.74 -2.01
CA ARG A 20 10.81 -7.92 -1.22
C ARG A 20 11.56 -7.64 0.09
N VAL A 21 12.01 -6.41 0.30
CA VAL A 21 12.81 -6.04 1.47
C VAL A 21 11.90 -5.88 2.68
N GLY A 22 12.04 -6.77 3.65
CA GLY A 22 11.35 -6.70 4.92
C GLY A 22 12.10 -5.87 5.96
N THR A 23 11.74 -6.08 7.21
CA THR A 23 12.38 -5.46 8.38
C THR A 23 13.30 -6.45 9.10
N ASP A 24 13.96 -5.99 10.14
CA ASP A 24 14.77 -6.77 11.08
C ASP A 24 13.94 -7.67 12.00
N MET A 25 12.63 -7.41 12.08
CA MET A 25 11.69 -8.19 12.89
C MET A 25 10.77 -9.03 12.00
N LYS A 26 10.35 -10.18 12.54
CA LYS A 26 9.35 -11.05 11.92
C LYS A 26 8.30 -11.49 12.92
N THR A 27 7.05 -11.51 12.48
CA THR A 27 5.96 -12.11 13.23
C THR A 27 5.81 -13.60 12.91
N LYS A 28 5.14 -14.34 13.78
CA LYS A 28 4.87 -15.76 13.58
C LYS A 28 4.02 -16.00 12.32
N SER A 29 3.06 -15.13 12.07
CA SER A 29 2.14 -15.20 10.92
C SER A 29 2.81 -14.90 9.59
N MET A 30 3.82 -14.01 9.56
CA MET A 30 4.57 -13.66 8.35
C MET A 30 5.70 -14.63 8.03
N ARG A 31 6.09 -15.50 8.96
CA ARG A 31 7.17 -16.46 8.77
C ARG A 31 7.07 -17.34 7.51
N PRO A 32 5.88 -17.82 7.08
CA PRO A 32 5.74 -18.64 5.86
C PRO A 32 6.07 -17.89 4.56
N PHE A 33 6.08 -16.55 4.59
CA PHE A 33 6.33 -15.69 3.42
C PHE A 33 7.78 -15.21 3.31
N ILE A 34 8.63 -15.59 4.28
CA ILE A 34 10.03 -15.18 4.35
C ILE A 34 10.92 -16.29 3.78
N THR A 35 11.76 -15.92 2.80
CA THR A 35 12.69 -16.86 2.14
C THR A 35 14.03 -16.94 2.87
N SER A 36 14.61 -15.79 3.21
CA SER A 36 15.97 -15.69 3.78
C SER A 36 16.12 -14.42 4.62
N ALA A 37 17.25 -14.31 5.29
CA ALA A 37 17.69 -13.06 5.90
C ALA A 37 18.90 -12.52 5.13
N SER A 38 18.95 -11.21 4.92
CA SER A 38 20.11 -10.52 4.36
C SER A 38 21.27 -10.53 5.37
N PRO A 39 22.53 -10.40 4.93
CA PRO A 39 23.68 -10.18 5.83
C PRO A 39 23.52 -8.98 6.75
N GLU A 40 22.72 -8.00 6.37
CA GLU A 40 22.39 -6.80 7.16
C GLU A 40 21.32 -7.05 8.23
N GLY A 41 20.81 -8.28 8.35
CA GLY A 41 19.78 -8.66 9.31
C GLY A 41 18.34 -8.44 8.85
N LEU A 42 18.11 -7.95 7.64
CA LEU A 42 16.77 -7.74 7.09
C LEU A 42 16.18 -9.04 6.53
N TYR A 43 14.92 -9.31 6.82
CA TYR A 43 14.21 -10.45 6.26
C TYR A 43 13.77 -10.17 4.82
N MET A 44 13.91 -11.19 3.97
CA MET A 44 13.55 -11.09 2.56
C MET A 44 12.26 -11.88 2.30
N ILE A 45 11.29 -11.20 1.72
CA ILE A 45 9.98 -11.75 1.35
C ILE A 45 10.09 -12.48 0.02
N ASP A 46 9.35 -13.56 -0.13
CA ASP A 46 9.26 -14.33 -1.37
C ASP A 46 8.44 -13.57 -2.42
N ILE A 47 9.08 -13.20 -3.53
CA ILE A 47 8.44 -12.44 -4.61
C ILE A 47 7.38 -13.25 -5.36
N ASP A 48 7.57 -14.55 -5.52
CA ASP A 48 6.63 -15.39 -6.26
C ASP A 48 5.33 -15.53 -5.46
N ILE A 49 5.42 -15.67 -4.13
CA ILE A 49 4.25 -15.65 -3.25
C ILE A 49 3.58 -14.27 -3.28
N THR A 50 4.35 -13.18 -3.25
CA THR A 50 3.79 -11.81 -3.34
C THR A 50 2.99 -11.63 -4.62
N LEU A 51 3.54 -11.99 -5.78
CA LEU A 51 2.86 -11.88 -7.06
C LEU A 51 1.60 -12.77 -7.14
N ALA A 52 1.67 -14.01 -6.64
CA ALA A 52 0.52 -14.89 -6.56
C ALA A 52 -0.60 -14.33 -5.67
N LYS A 53 -0.23 -13.72 -4.53
CA LYS A 53 -1.19 -13.07 -3.61
C LYS A 53 -1.80 -11.81 -4.21
N ILE A 54 -1.04 -11.00 -4.94
CA ILE A 54 -1.56 -9.84 -5.68
C ILE A 54 -2.60 -10.30 -6.73
N LYS A 55 -2.31 -11.34 -7.51
CA LYS A 55 -3.28 -11.91 -8.46
C LYS A 55 -4.55 -12.42 -7.78
N SER A 56 -4.41 -13.09 -6.65
CA SER A 56 -5.55 -13.57 -5.86
C SER A 56 -6.37 -12.42 -5.30
N ALA A 57 -5.72 -11.37 -4.80
CA ALA A 57 -6.36 -10.14 -4.30
C ALA A 57 -7.11 -9.41 -5.42
N ALA A 58 -6.50 -9.27 -6.59
CA ALA A 58 -7.12 -8.64 -7.75
C ALA A 58 -8.35 -9.41 -8.23
N LYS A 59 -8.23 -10.74 -8.33
CA LYS A 59 -9.36 -11.59 -8.70
C LYS A 59 -10.51 -11.47 -7.68
N TRP A 60 -10.20 -11.41 -6.40
CA TRP A 60 -11.21 -11.25 -5.37
C TRP A 60 -11.84 -9.86 -5.43
N ALA A 61 -11.04 -8.80 -5.53
CA ALA A 61 -11.52 -7.42 -5.63
C ALA A 61 -12.36 -7.17 -6.90
N SER A 62 -12.02 -7.80 -8.02
CA SER A 62 -12.78 -7.66 -9.28
C SER A 62 -14.20 -8.24 -9.21
N GLY A 63 -14.48 -9.12 -8.24
CA GLY A 63 -15.81 -9.66 -7.99
C GLY A 63 -16.78 -8.69 -7.32
N PHE A 64 -16.28 -7.56 -6.80
CA PHE A 64 -17.07 -6.53 -6.16
C PHE A 64 -17.27 -5.31 -7.09
N ASP A 65 -18.30 -4.51 -6.80
CA ASP A 65 -18.44 -3.19 -7.40
C ASP A 65 -17.29 -2.30 -6.87
N MET A 66 -16.42 -1.82 -7.77
CA MET A 66 -15.27 -1.02 -7.36
C MET A 66 -15.64 0.25 -6.61
N LYS A 67 -16.80 0.82 -6.85
CA LYS A 67 -17.31 1.96 -6.07
C LYS A 67 -17.53 1.64 -4.59
N LYS A 68 -17.74 0.36 -4.28
CA LYS A 68 -17.90 -0.18 -2.92
C LYS A 68 -16.61 -0.80 -2.36
N VAL A 69 -15.52 -0.72 -3.09
CA VAL A 69 -14.18 -1.09 -2.62
C VAL A 69 -13.49 0.17 -2.12
N ILE A 70 -13.02 0.15 -0.88
CA ILE A 70 -12.33 1.29 -0.27
C ILE A 70 -10.88 0.92 -0.02
N VAL A 71 -9.99 1.84 -0.38
CA VAL A 71 -8.57 1.75 -0.07
C VAL A 71 -8.25 2.72 1.06
N CYS A 72 -7.77 2.20 2.18
CA CYS A 72 -7.42 2.99 3.36
C CYS A 72 -5.91 3.06 3.54
N SER A 73 -5.39 4.24 3.85
CA SER A 73 -4.02 4.42 4.30
C SER A 73 -3.82 5.68 5.12
N GLY A 74 -3.22 5.50 6.30
CA GLY A 74 -2.69 6.58 7.13
C GLY A 74 -1.27 7.02 6.75
N LYS A 75 -0.62 6.34 5.80
CA LYS A 75 0.74 6.67 5.37
C LYS A 75 0.76 7.69 4.24
N GLU A 76 1.56 8.74 4.39
CA GLU A 76 1.74 9.77 3.36
C GLU A 76 2.33 9.20 2.06
N TYR A 77 3.27 8.26 2.17
CA TYR A 77 3.89 7.62 0.99
C TYR A 77 2.93 6.76 0.16
N ALA A 78 1.78 6.41 0.69
CA ALA A 78 0.74 5.65 -0.02
C ALA A 78 -0.28 6.57 -0.72
N THR A 79 -0.25 7.88 -0.50
CA THR A 79 -1.25 8.82 -1.03
C THR A 79 -1.29 8.77 -2.55
N THR A 80 -0.19 9.11 -3.23
CA THR A 80 -0.12 9.11 -4.70
C THR A 80 -0.41 7.73 -5.31
N PRO A 81 0.18 6.61 -4.79
CA PRO A 81 -0.16 5.27 -5.28
C PRO A 81 -1.66 4.96 -5.22
N ILE A 82 -2.32 5.33 -4.12
CA ILE A 82 -3.76 5.08 -3.94
C ILE A 82 -4.60 5.98 -4.85
N GLU A 83 -4.27 7.26 -4.97
CA GLU A 83 -4.96 8.18 -5.89
C GLU A 83 -4.92 7.68 -7.33
N LYS A 84 -3.76 7.24 -7.80
CA LYS A 84 -3.62 6.65 -9.13
C LYS A 84 -4.35 5.31 -9.27
N PHE A 85 -4.31 4.48 -8.25
CA PHE A 85 -5.09 3.25 -8.23
C PHE A 85 -6.60 3.51 -8.35
N VAL A 86 -7.11 4.48 -7.59
CA VAL A 86 -8.52 4.88 -7.60
C VAL A 86 -8.93 5.48 -8.95
N GLU A 87 -8.08 6.33 -9.54
CA GLU A 87 -8.29 6.91 -10.87
C GLU A 87 -8.46 5.82 -11.95
N LEU A 88 -7.66 4.75 -11.88
CA LEU A 88 -7.68 3.66 -12.86
C LEU A 88 -8.80 2.64 -12.63
N THR A 89 -9.11 2.33 -11.37
CA THR A 89 -10.05 1.25 -11.03
C THR A 89 -11.46 1.71 -10.73
N GLY A 90 -11.63 3.01 -10.41
CA GLY A 90 -12.91 3.57 -9.95
C GLY A 90 -13.27 3.20 -8.51
N ALA A 91 -12.30 2.75 -7.70
CA ALA A 91 -12.47 2.49 -6.27
C ALA A 91 -12.66 3.78 -5.47
N SER A 92 -13.01 3.65 -4.20
CA SER A 92 -13.06 4.78 -3.27
C SER A 92 -11.78 4.81 -2.43
N GLN A 93 -11.41 5.99 -1.95
CA GLN A 93 -10.20 6.13 -1.12
C GLN A 93 -10.51 6.79 0.21
N MET A 94 -9.75 6.40 1.24
CA MET A 94 -9.71 7.05 2.53
C MET A 94 -8.25 7.24 2.93
N LEU A 95 -7.77 8.45 2.72
CA LEU A 95 -6.37 8.82 2.95
C LEU A 95 -6.21 9.55 4.27
N ARG A 96 -5.01 9.50 4.82
CA ARG A 96 -4.66 10.06 6.13
C ARG A 96 -5.34 9.30 7.28
N ARG A 97 -5.61 9.99 8.39
CA ARG A 97 -6.18 9.37 9.58
C ARG A 97 -7.58 8.83 9.33
N PHE A 98 -7.77 7.54 9.59
CA PHE A 98 -9.09 6.91 9.59
C PHE A 98 -9.97 7.52 10.70
N MET A 99 -11.15 8.00 10.34
CA MET A 99 -12.11 8.59 11.27
C MET A 99 -12.88 7.49 11.99
N PRO A 100 -12.81 7.39 13.32
CA PRO A 100 -13.58 6.38 14.06
C PRO A 100 -15.08 6.51 13.81
N GLY A 101 -15.77 5.37 13.67
CA GLY A 101 -17.21 5.33 13.42
C GLY A 101 -17.59 5.34 11.93
N THR A 102 -16.67 5.50 11.02
CA THR A 102 -16.94 5.55 9.56
C THR A 102 -17.64 4.30 9.04
N LEU A 103 -17.33 3.12 9.57
CA LEU A 103 -17.89 1.84 9.15
C LEU A 103 -18.94 1.30 10.11
N THR A 104 -19.05 1.87 11.33
CA THR A 104 -19.85 1.29 12.41
C THR A 104 -20.98 2.19 12.90
N ASN A 105 -20.96 3.49 12.63
CA ASN A 105 -21.94 4.42 13.13
C ASN A 105 -22.76 5.11 12.03
N PRO A 106 -23.98 4.63 11.73
CA PRO A 106 -24.83 5.20 10.66
C PRO A 106 -25.31 6.63 10.93
N SER A 107 -25.19 7.14 12.16
CA SER A 107 -25.59 8.51 12.49
C SER A 107 -24.58 9.56 12.05
N LEU A 108 -23.38 9.16 11.60
CA LEU A 108 -22.33 10.08 11.17
C LEU A 108 -22.50 10.46 9.70
N PRO A 109 -22.23 11.74 9.33
CA PRO A 109 -22.38 12.21 7.95
C PRO A 109 -21.40 11.57 6.98
N TYR A 110 -20.31 10.96 7.48
CA TYR A 110 -19.29 10.28 6.70
C TYR A 110 -19.36 8.76 6.82
N PHE A 111 -20.48 8.22 7.29
CA PHE A 111 -20.73 6.78 7.34
C PHE A 111 -20.78 6.18 5.94
N ILE A 112 -20.11 5.05 5.75
CA ILE A 112 -20.04 4.30 4.51
C ILE A 112 -20.12 2.79 4.76
N GLU A 113 -20.71 2.07 3.82
CA GLU A 113 -20.83 0.60 3.84
C GLU A 113 -20.12 -0.02 2.63
N PRO A 114 -18.78 -0.21 2.71
CA PRO A 114 -18.06 -0.87 1.65
C PRO A 114 -18.29 -2.38 1.66
N GLN A 115 -18.03 -3.02 0.52
CA GLN A 115 -18.06 -4.48 0.39
C GLN A 115 -16.69 -5.11 0.59
N LEU A 116 -15.63 -4.32 0.43
CA LEU A 116 -14.24 -4.74 0.59
C LEU A 116 -13.37 -3.55 1.00
N ILE A 117 -12.42 -3.79 1.89
CA ILE A 117 -11.43 -2.80 2.29
C ILE A 117 -10.02 -3.30 1.95
N ILE A 118 -9.21 -2.43 1.36
CA ILE A 118 -7.79 -2.66 1.10
C ILE A 118 -6.99 -1.73 2.01
N ILE A 119 -6.06 -2.27 2.77
CA ILE A 119 -5.26 -1.56 3.77
C ILE A 119 -3.80 -1.62 3.41
N SER A 120 -3.13 -0.45 3.40
CA SER A 120 -1.71 -0.33 3.09
C SER A 120 -0.80 -0.80 4.22
N ASP A 121 -1.19 -0.57 5.47
CA ASP A 121 -0.42 -0.99 6.64
C ASP A 121 -1.31 -1.32 7.82
N PRO A 122 -1.37 -2.59 8.24
CA PRO A 122 -2.16 -3.00 9.39
C PRO A 122 -1.75 -2.35 10.72
N GLU A 123 -0.51 -1.89 10.85
CA GLU A 123 -0.01 -1.26 12.07
C GLU A 123 -0.54 0.17 12.22
N VAL A 124 -0.60 0.93 11.12
CA VAL A 124 -1.07 2.30 11.12
C VAL A 124 -2.60 2.37 11.09
N ASP A 125 -3.21 1.50 10.28
CA ASP A 125 -4.66 1.53 9.99
C ASP A 125 -5.44 0.51 10.85
N GLY A 126 -4.93 0.17 12.05
CA GLY A 126 -5.56 -0.80 12.96
C GLY A 126 -7.01 -0.48 13.32
N GLN A 127 -7.38 0.80 13.39
CA GLN A 127 -8.76 1.22 13.66
C GLN A 127 -9.71 0.79 12.52
N ALA A 128 -9.29 0.95 11.28
CA ALA A 128 -10.08 0.54 10.11
C ALA A 128 -10.30 -1.00 10.11
N ILE A 129 -9.28 -1.77 10.50
CA ILE A 129 -9.38 -3.24 10.60
C ILE A 129 -10.40 -3.65 11.66
N ILE A 130 -10.35 -3.02 12.85
CA ILE A 130 -11.27 -3.33 13.95
C ILE A 130 -12.71 -3.02 13.53
N GLU A 131 -12.96 -1.87 12.93
CA GLU A 131 -14.29 -1.49 12.48
C GLU A 131 -14.80 -2.37 11.35
N ALA A 132 -13.93 -2.69 10.37
CA ALA A 132 -14.27 -3.62 9.28
C ALA A 132 -14.67 -5.00 9.82
N THR A 133 -13.89 -5.53 10.77
CA THR A 133 -14.19 -6.80 11.42
C THR A 133 -15.53 -6.77 12.16
N ASN A 134 -15.80 -5.69 12.90
CA ASN A 134 -17.07 -5.52 13.62
C ASN A 134 -18.27 -5.38 12.68
N ALA A 135 -18.07 -4.77 11.52
CA ALA A 135 -19.08 -4.62 10.48
C ALA A 135 -19.23 -5.85 9.57
N GLY A 136 -18.34 -6.86 9.72
CA GLY A 136 -18.32 -8.05 8.86
C GLY A 136 -17.84 -7.79 7.44
N ILE A 137 -17.04 -6.74 7.23
CA ILE A 137 -16.48 -6.35 5.94
C ILE A 137 -15.13 -7.03 5.76
N PRO A 138 -14.89 -7.73 4.64
CA PRO A 138 -13.64 -8.41 4.37
C PRO A 138 -12.49 -7.41 4.14
N VAL A 139 -11.28 -7.78 4.60
CA VAL A 139 -10.09 -6.93 4.60
C VAL A 139 -8.93 -7.58 3.87
N ILE A 140 -8.39 -6.88 2.88
CA ILE A 140 -7.10 -7.21 2.23
C ILE A 140 -6.04 -6.29 2.84
N GLY A 141 -4.97 -6.87 3.41
CA GLY A 141 -3.88 -6.09 4.01
C GLY A 141 -2.55 -6.29 3.29
N ILE A 142 -1.85 -5.20 2.99
CA ILE A 142 -0.45 -5.23 2.56
C ILE A 142 0.40 -5.27 3.84
N SER A 143 1.10 -6.38 4.04
CA SER A 143 1.81 -6.63 5.31
C SER A 143 3.30 -6.85 5.11
N ASN A 144 4.10 -6.14 5.88
CA ASN A 144 5.54 -6.36 5.98
C ASN A 144 5.84 -7.46 7.02
N THR A 145 7.09 -7.85 7.17
CA THR A 145 7.54 -8.93 8.04
C THR A 145 7.24 -8.71 9.53
N ASN A 146 7.16 -7.46 9.99
CA ASN A 146 6.85 -7.07 11.38
C ASN A 146 5.35 -6.93 11.66
N ASN A 147 4.50 -6.87 10.65
CA ASN A 147 3.09 -6.62 10.87
C ASN A 147 2.35 -7.81 11.50
N VAL A 148 1.40 -7.50 12.35
CA VAL A 148 0.42 -8.45 12.88
C VAL A 148 -0.72 -8.57 11.86
N THR A 149 -1.05 -9.79 11.50
CA THR A 149 -2.02 -10.08 10.43
C THR A 149 -3.38 -10.56 10.96
N SER A 150 -3.65 -10.32 12.24
CA SER A 150 -4.95 -10.64 12.84
C SER A 150 -6.05 -9.82 12.18
N ASN A 151 -7.20 -10.46 11.94
CA ASN A 151 -8.37 -9.85 11.30
C ASN A 151 -8.16 -9.39 9.84
N LEU A 152 -7.13 -9.93 9.16
CA LEU A 152 -6.98 -9.80 7.72
C LEU A 152 -7.41 -11.10 7.05
N ASP A 153 -8.32 -11.00 6.08
CA ASP A 153 -8.81 -12.15 5.32
C ASP A 153 -7.84 -12.56 4.23
N LEU A 154 -7.20 -11.60 3.60
CA LEU A 154 -6.14 -11.84 2.62
C LEU A 154 -4.94 -10.95 2.89
N ILE A 155 -3.76 -11.58 2.90
CA ILE A 155 -2.49 -10.90 3.13
C ILE A 155 -1.72 -10.84 1.83
N ILE A 156 -1.23 -9.65 1.48
CA ILE A 156 -0.24 -9.42 0.42
C ILE A 156 1.10 -9.18 1.12
N PRO A 157 1.99 -10.19 1.19
CA PRO A 157 3.28 -10.01 1.82
C PRO A 157 4.17 -9.13 0.93
N ALA A 158 4.51 -7.94 1.39
CA ALA A 158 5.32 -6.99 0.64
C ALA A 158 5.87 -5.88 1.53
N ASN A 159 6.85 -5.14 1.03
CA ASN A 159 7.38 -3.97 1.69
C ASN A 159 6.39 -2.81 1.63
N ASN A 160 5.77 -2.48 2.74
CA ASN A 160 4.83 -1.36 2.86
C ASN A 160 5.46 -0.08 3.44
N ARG A 161 6.79 -0.03 3.57
CA ARG A 161 7.53 1.15 4.08
C ARG A 161 8.18 1.97 2.97
N GLY A 162 8.59 1.30 1.88
CA GLY A 162 9.27 1.96 0.76
C GLY A 162 8.29 2.67 -0.18
N ARG A 163 8.60 3.90 -0.60
CA ARG A 163 7.80 4.66 -1.59
C ARG A 163 7.65 3.91 -2.90
N LYS A 164 8.78 3.50 -3.50
CA LYS A 164 8.79 2.72 -4.76
C LYS A 164 8.12 1.36 -4.61
N ALA A 165 8.26 0.72 -3.45
CA ALA A 165 7.63 -0.57 -3.18
C ALA A 165 6.10 -0.44 -3.15
N LEU A 166 5.56 0.56 -2.44
CA LEU A 166 4.12 0.85 -2.41
C LEU A 166 3.57 1.20 -3.81
N ALA A 167 4.29 2.05 -4.55
CA ALA A 167 3.95 2.38 -5.94
C ALA A 167 3.83 1.11 -6.79
N THR A 168 4.80 0.21 -6.69
CA THR A 168 4.82 -1.05 -7.44
C THR A 168 3.68 -1.98 -7.04
N ILE A 169 3.34 -2.08 -5.75
CA ILE A 169 2.24 -2.94 -5.27
C ILE A 169 0.91 -2.45 -5.83
N TYR A 170 0.62 -1.15 -5.72
CA TYR A 170 -0.63 -0.57 -6.23
C TYR A 170 -0.69 -0.59 -7.76
N TRP A 171 0.43 -0.38 -8.44
CA TRP A 171 0.53 -0.52 -9.89
C TRP A 171 0.21 -1.96 -10.34
N LEU A 172 0.82 -2.98 -9.71
CA LEU A 172 0.54 -4.38 -9.99
C LEU A 172 -0.92 -4.74 -9.69
N LEU A 173 -1.44 -4.28 -8.57
CA LEU A 173 -2.83 -4.55 -8.17
C LEU A 173 -3.83 -3.93 -9.16
N ALA A 174 -3.59 -2.68 -9.58
CA ALA A 174 -4.40 -2.02 -10.60
C ALA A 174 -4.35 -2.78 -11.93
N ARG A 175 -3.15 -3.15 -12.39
CA ARG A 175 -2.95 -3.93 -13.63
C ARG A 175 -3.73 -5.24 -13.61
N GLU A 176 -3.60 -6.01 -12.55
CA GLU A 176 -4.28 -7.31 -12.43
C GLU A 176 -5.80 -7.15 -12.33
N ILE A 177 -6.33 -6.10 -11.66
CA ILE A 177 -7.77 -5.81 -11.62
C ILE A 177 -8.30 -5.46 -13.02
N LEU A 178 -7.60 -4.62 -13.78
CA LEU A 178 -7.98 -4.24 -15.14
C LEU A 178 -7.96 -5.44 -16.09
N ILE A 179 -6.99 -6.35 -15.93
CA ILE A 179 -6.95 -7.62 -16.68
C ILE A 179 -8.17 -8.49 -16.33
N GLN A 180 -8.49 -8.65 -15.05
CA GLN A 180 -9.65 -9.45 -14.61
C GLN A 180 -10.98 -8.88 -15.08
N LYS A 181 -11.09 -7.56 -15.22
CA LYS A 181 -12.26 -6.88 -15.78
C LYS A 181 -12.33 -6.92 -17.30
N GLY A 182 -11.26 -7.37 -17.97
CA GLY A 182 -11.16 -7.43 -19.42
C GLY A 182 -10.92 -6.06 -20.10
N GLU A 183 -10.57 -5.04 -19.33
CA GLU A 183 -10.23 -3.70 -19.82
C GLU A 183 -8.79 -3.63 -20.34
N LEU A 184 -7.92 -4.53 -19.86
CA LEU A 184 -6.53 -4.66 -20.28
C LEU A 184 -6.25 -6.10 -20.69
N LYS A 185 -5.49 -6.31 -21.77
CA LYS A 185 -4.98 -7.63 -22.13
C LYS A 185 -3.71 -7.94 -21.36
N GLU A 186 -3.42 -9.20 -21.07
CA GLU A 186 -2.21 -9.63 -20.37
C GLU A 186 -0.92 -9.14 -21.02
N ASP A 187 -0.90 -9.02 -22.35
CA ASP A 187 0.25 -8.61 -23.15
C ASP A 187 0.34 -7.07 -23.34
N GLN A 188 -0.59 -6.30 -22.77
CA GLN A 188 -0.57 -4.85 -22.86
C GLN A 188 0.04 -4.23 -21.61
N ASP A 189 1.01 -3.32 -21.82
CA ASP A 189 1.49 -2.46 -20.76
C ASP A 189 0.44 -1.40 -20.40
N MET A 190 0.33 -1.08 -19.13
CA MET A 190 -0.49 0.05 -18.69
C MET A 190 0.11 1.35 -19.23
N LYS A 191 -0.75 2.33 -19.51
CA LYS A 191 -0.31 3.68 -19.93
C LYS A 191 0.56 4.38 -18.90
N ASN A 192 0.37 4.04 -17.62
CA ASN A 192 1.08 4.62 -16.49
C ASN A 192 2.24 3.73 -16.10
N GLU A 193 3.40 4.33 -15.91
CA GLU A 193 4.60 3.67 -15.40
C GLU A 193 4.59 3.61 -13.87
N ILE A 194 5.48 2.78 -13.29
CA ILE A 194 5.61 2.65 -11.82
C ILE A 194 6.00 3.99 -11.19
N ASP A 195 6.80 4.79 -11.89
CA ASP A 195 7.27 6.10 -11.42
C ASP A 195 6.14 7.14 -11.32
N ASP A 196 5.03 6.97 -12.07
CA ASP A 196 3.84 7.82 -11.95
C ASP A 196 3.05 7.55 -10.66
N PHE A 197 3.22 6.36 -10.10
CA PHE A 197 2.64 5.98 -8.82
C PHE A 197 3.52 6.36 -7.63
N GLU A 198 4.78 6.77 -7.85
CA GLU A 198 5.66 7.13 -6.75
C GLU A 198 5.28 8.50 -6.16
N THR A 199 5.12 8.56 -4.85
CA THR A 199 4.95 9.83 -4.13
C THR A 199 6.26 10.61 -4.19
N LYS A 200 6.28 11.67 -4.99
CA LYS A 200 7.38 12.62 -5.03
C LYS A 200 7.23 13.52 -3.81
N ILE A 201 8.20 13.47 -2.89
CA ILE A 201 8.31 14.48 -1.86
C ILE A 201 8.93 15.68 -2.59
N GLU A 202 8.14 16.71 -2.87
CA GLU A 202 8.71 18.03 -3.04
C GLU A 202 9.39 18.34 -1.70
N GLU A 203 10.72 18.37 -1.69
CA GLU A 203 11.44 19.06 -0.63
C GLU A 203 10.98 20.52 -0.74
N GLU A 204 9.91 20.88 -0.07
CA GLU A 204 9.75 22.24 0.41
C GLU A 204 10.99 22.47 1.28
N LEU A 205 12.02 23.02 0.66
CA LEU A 205 13.03 23.81 1.34
C LEU A 205 12.24 24.93 2.02
N SER A 206 11.64 24.61 3.15
CA SER A 206 11.25 25.60 4.12
C SER A 206 12.55 26.31 4.47
N LEU A 207 12.78 27.43 3.81
CA LEU A 207 13.66 28.49 4.27
C LEU A 207 13.11 28.91 5.62
N ILE A 208 13.35 28.09 6.64
CA ILE A 208 13.36 28.56 8.00
C ILE A 208 14.53 29.54 8.02
N HIS A 209 14.23 30.81 7.71
CA HIS A 209 15.04 31.92 8.11
C HIS A 209 15.12 31.82 9.65
N ILE A 210 16.15 31.15 10.13
CA ILE A 210 16.65 31.36 11.48
C ILE A 210 17.20 32.77 11.47
N SER A 211 16.33 33.73 11.75
CA SER A 211 16.77 35.04 12.15
C SER A 211 17.54 34.83 13.46
N GLU A 212 18.86 34.93 13.36
CA GLU A 212 19.73 34.98 14.55
C GLU A 212 19.16 36.00 15.55
N PRO A 213 18.97 35.63 16.82
CA PRO A 213 18.64 36.60 17.83
C PRO A 213 19.84 37.52 17.99
N THR A 214 19.71 38.76 17.54
CA THR A 214 20.67 39.83 17.80
C THR A 214 20.74 40.05 19.31
N ILE A 215 21.70 39.41 19.96
CA ILE A 215 22.05 39.72 21.34
C ILE A 215 22.71 41.11 21.32
N ARG A 216 21.91 42.17 21.52
CA ARG A 216 22.41 43.45 21.87
C ARG A 216 22.91 43.41 23.33
N HIS A 217 24.21 43.36 23.46
CA HIS A 217 24.86 43.71 24.71
C HIS A 217 24.45 45.15 25.14
N LEU A 218 23.62 45.25 26.15
CA LEU A 218 23.50 46.46 26.93
C LEU A 218 24.48 46.34 28.10
N ILE A 219 25.69 46.82 27.85
CA ILE A 219 26.60 47.27 28.92
C ILE A 219 26.35 48.77 29.07
N ALA A 220 25.82 49.19 30.17
CA ALA A 220 25.98 50.56 30.69
C ALA A 220 25.68 50.58 32.16
N TYR A 221 26.74 50.88 32.95
CA TYR A 221 26.85 51.41 34.31
C TYR A 221 26.13 50.68 35.45
#